data_fadc479147592f449cabe94a397adc62
#
_entry.id   fadc479147592f449cabe94a397adc62
#
_cell.length_a   1.000
_cell.length_b   1.000
_cell.length_c   1.000
_cell.angle_alpha   90.00
_cell.angle_beta   90.00
_cell.angle_gamma   90.00
#
_symmetry.space_group_name_H-M   'P 1'
#
loop_
_entity.id
_entity.type
_entity.pdbx_description
1 polymer ?
#
loop_
_entity_poly.entity_id
_entity_poly.type
_entity_poly.pdbx_seq_one_letter_code
_entity_poly.pdbx_strand_id
1 'polypeptide(L)'
;MLSIRHPAEETSPEMTKALLIIDVQNAILSGKASPERQPNIDAALDETVARLAALQQKARQAGAPIVLVQHDGDSGHRLATGTPGWALRDEIAPRQAEVVVRKKSADSFFETDLAERLGERSVTHLVVGGCMSQFCVDTTVRRAVSLGYDVTLIADGHTTGDTATFTFSEIIAHHNETLDGFDAGKATVEIRPAAEIDLS
;
A
#
# COMPACT_ATOMS: atom_id res chain seq x y z
N MET A 1 -29.06 30.80 -40.16
CA MET A 1 -29.01 30.41 -38.74
C MET A 1 -27.97 29.32 -38.61
N LEU A 2 -26.75 29.65 -38.14
CA LEU A 2 -25.73 28.66 -37.86
C LEU A 2 -25.98 28.09 -36.45
N SER A 3 -26.25 26.80 -36.36
CA SER A 3 -26.39 26.08 -35.10
C SER A 3 -25.01 25.88 -34.52
N ILE A 4 -24.69 26.56 -33.44
CA ILE A 4 -23.47 26.36 -32.65
C ILE A 4 -23.65 25.02 -31.85
N ARG A 5 -22.97 23.98 -32.30
CA ARG A 5 -22.85 22.75 -31.48
C ARG A 5 -21.94 23.07 -30.32
N HIS A 6 -22.48 22.98 -29.11
CA HIS A 6 -21.66 22.95 -27.88
C HIS A 6 -20.79 21.71 -27.93
N PRO A 7 -19.48 21.78 -27.57
CA PRO A 7 -18.68 20.60 -27.37
C PRO A 7 -19.32 19.79 -26.24
N ALA A 8 -19.39 18.47 -26.41
CA ALA A 8 -19.80 17.55 -25.35
C ALA A 8 -18.89 17.78 -24.13
N GLU A 9 -19.49 17.92 -22.96
CA GLU A 9 -18.75 17.90 -21.70
C GLU A 9 -17.93 16.61 -21.67
N GLU A 10 -16.60 16.73 -21.65
CA GLU A 10 -15.72 15.64 -21.32
C GLU A 10 -16.06 15.23 -19.87
N THR A 11 -16.81 14.16 -19.72
CA THR A 11 -16.99 13.51 -18.42
C THR A 11 -15.60 13.13 -17.94
N SER A 12 -15.13 13.74 -16.85
CA SER A 12 -13.91 13.31 -16.18
C SER A 12 -13.97 11.80 -15.98
N PRO A 13 -12.92 11.04 -16.31
CA PRO A 13 -12.94 9.61 -16.10
C PRO A 13 -13.29 9.32 -14.63
N GLU A 14 -14.26 8.43 -14.45
CA GLU A 14 -14.70 8.00 -13.12
C GLU A 14 -13.50 7.50 -12.34
N MET A 15 -13.27 8.09 -11.16
CA MET A 15 -12.08 7.77 -10.34
C MET A 15 -12.25 6.37 -9.74
N THR A 16 -11.48 5.41 -10.25
CA THR A 16 -11.49 4.04 -9.73
C THR A 16 -10.38 3.88 -8.71
N LYS A 17 -10.77 3.68 -7.45
CA LYS A 17 -9.84 3.44 -6.34
C LYS A 17 -9.53 1.96 -6.19
N ALA A 18 -8.29 1.63 -5.86
CA ALA A 18 -7.88 0.28 -5.46
C ALA A 18 -7.15 0.30 -4.11
N LEU A 19 -7.43 -0.68 -3.26
CA LEU A 19 -6.67 -0.91 -2.03
C LEU A 19 -5.42 -1.73 -2.36
N LEU A 20 -4.24 -1.18 -2.06
CA LEU A 20 -2.94 -1.81 -2.24
C LEU A 20 -2.31 -2.06 -0.87
N ILE A 21 -2.18 -3.34 -0.49
CA ILE A 21 -1.57 -3.76 0.78
C ILE A 21 -0.20 -4.37 0.50
N ILE A 22 0.87 -3.75 1.03
CA ILE A 22 2.25 -4.07 0.69
C ILE A 22 2.94 -4.85 1.80
N ASP A 23 3.45 -6.06 1.48
CA ASP A 23 4.37 -6.88 2.26
C ASP A 23 3.94 -7.13 3.73
N VAL A 24 2.65 -7.29 3.99
CA VAL A 24 2.12 -7.65 5.31
C VAL A 24 2.25 -9.16 5.50
N GLN A 25 3.49 -9.60 5.76
CA GLN A 25 3.91 -10.99 5.88
C GLN A 25 4.30 -11.33 7.32
N ASN A 26 4.17 -12.59 7.72
CA ASN A 26 4.34 -13.02 9.13
C ASN A 26 5.66 -12.59 9.76
N ALA A 27 6.78 -12.66 9.03
CA ALA A 27 8.10 -12.30 9.56
C ALA A 27 8.62 -10.93 9.10
N ILE A 28 7.75 -10.06 8.56
CA ILE A 28 8.21 -8.78 7.96
C ILE A 28 8.99 -7.90 8.94
N LEU A 29 8.59 -7.86 10.21
CA LEU A 29 9.25 -7.06 11.26
C LEU A 29 10.00 -7.90 12.30
N SER A 30 10.16 -9.21 12.08
CA SER A 30 10.92 -10.06 12.99
C SER A 30 12.38 -9.61 13.09
N GLY A 31 12.86 -9.37 14.32
CA GLY A 31 14.22 -8.92 14.61
C GLY A 31 14.51 -7.49 14.11
N LYS A 32 13.50 -6.64 14.03
CA LYS A 32 13.62 -5.24 13.59
C LYS A 32 13.67 -4.23 14.75
N ALA A 33 13.95 -4.71 15.95
CA ALA A 33 14.25 -3.92 17.13
C ALA A 33 15.13 -4.71 18.11
N SER A 34 15.57 -4.07 19.22
CA SER A 34 16.16 -4.81 20.33
C SER A 34 15.13 -5.76 20.98
N PRO A 35 15.56 -6.81 21.69
CA PRO A 35 14.62 -7.73 22.36
C PRO A 35 13.60 -7.03 23.26
N GLU A 36 14.00 -5.94 23.93
CA GLU A 36 13.12 -5.16 24.82
C GLU A 36 12.06 -4.35 24.04
N ARG A 37 12.40 -3.96 22.82
CA ARG A 37 11.55 -3.14 21.96
C ARG A 37 10.69 -3.94 20.98
N GLN A 38 11.10 -5.17 20.65
CA GLN A 38 10.39 -6.01 19.68
C GLN A 38 8.89 -6.19 20.00
N PRO A 39 8.46 -6.38 21.27
CA PRO A 39 7.02 -6.45 21.58
C PRO A 39 6.22 -5.20 21.18
N ASN A 40 6.83 -4.02 21.25
CA ASN A 40 6.15 -2.78 20.83
C ASN A 40 5.96 -2.74 19.30
N ILE A 41 6.96 -3.23 18.57
CA ILE A 41 6.90 -3.33 17.09
C ILE A 41 5.87 -4.38 16.66
N ASP A 42 5.83 -5.51 17.34
CA ASP A 42 4.85 -6.56 17.06
C ASP A 42 3.42 -6.06 17.32
N ALA A 43 3.19 -5.35 18.42
CA ALA A 43 1.90 -4.72 18.72
C ALA A 43 1.51 -3.67 17.67
N ALA A 44 2.44 -2.82 17.24
CA ALA A 44 2.20 -1.83 16.18
C ALA A 44 1.86 -2.50 14.83
N LEU A 45 2.51 -3.63 14.52
CA LEU A 45 2.18 -4.42 13.34
C LEU A 45 0.76 -5.00 13.45
N ASP A 46 0.39 -5.57 14.59
CA ASP A 46 -0.95 -6.15 14.82
C ASP A 46 -2.05 -5.08 14.68
N GLU A 47 -1.84 -3.88 15.22
CA GLU A 47 -2.75 -2.75 15.04
C GLU A 47 -2.88 -2.32 13.58
N THR A 48 -1.76 -2.23 12.85
CA THR A 48 -1.73 -1.91 11.42
C THR A 48 -2.49 -2.97 10.62
N VAL A 49 -2.25 -4.25 10.90
CA VAL A 49 -2.95 -5.37 10.25
C VAL A 49 -4.45 -5.30 10.50
N ALA A 50 -4.88 -5.01 11.73
CA ALA A 50 -6.31 -4.88 12.07
C ALA A 50 -6.98 -3.75 11.26
N ARG A 51 -6.32 -2.59 11.10
CA ARG A 51 -6.83 -1.48 10.28
C ARG A 51 -6.92 -1.85 8.81
N LEU A 52 -5.87 -2.48 8.27
CA LEU A 52 -5.84 -2.93 6.87
C LEU A 52 -6.89 -4.00 6.58
N ALA A 53 -7.10 -4.95 7.51
CA ALA A 53 -8.17 -5.94 7.40
C ALA A 53 -9.56 -5.31 7.39
N ALA A 54 -9.79 -4.28 8.22
CA ALA A 54 -11.05 -3.52 8.21
C ALA A 54 -11.26 -2.78 6.88
N LEU A 55 -10.22 -2.14 6.33
CA LEU A 55 -10.26 -1.50 5.02
C LEU A 55 -10.47 -2.50 3.90
N GLN A 56 -9.85 -3.68 3.96
CA GLN A 56 -10.08 -4.76 3.00
C GLN A 56 -11.55 -5.22 3.00
N GLN A 57 -12.21 -5.25 4.17
CA GLN A 57 -13.65 -5.53 4.24
C GLN A 57 -14.49 -4.40 3.62
N LYS A 58 -14.14 -3.12 3.87
CA LYS A 58 -14.80 -1.97 3.23
C LYS A 58 -14.64 -2.02 1.69
N ALA A 59 -13.42 -2.30 1.20
CA ALA A 59 -13.16 -2.46 -0.24
C ALA A 59 -14.01 -3.56 -0.86
N ARG A 60 -14.13 -4.72 -0.19
CA ARG A 60 -15.00 -5.82 -0.63
C ARG A 60 -16.47 -5.41 -0.72
N GLN A 61 -16.96 -4.64 0.25
CA GLN A 61 -18.34 -4.15 0.27
C GLN A 61 -18.60 -3.11 -0.83
N ALA A 62 -17.63 -2.26 -1.12
CA ALA A 62 -17.69 -1.26 -2.17
C ALA A 62 -17.45 -1.85 -3.57
N GLY A 63 -16.98 -3.10 -3.68
CA GLY A 63 -16.56 -3.69 -4.96
C GLY A 63 -15.24 -3.11 -5.51
N ALA A 64 -14.48 -2.39 -4.67
CA ALA A 64 -13.21 -1.82 -5.05
C ALA A 64 -12.14 -2.91 -5.25
N PRO A 65 -11.28 -2.82 -6.27
CA PRO A 65 -10.16 -3.72 -6.48
C PRO A 65 -9.24 -3.79 -5.26
N ILE A 66 -8.80 -5.01 -4.93
CA ILE A 66 -7.83 -5.26 -3.85
C ILE A 66 -6.62 -5.97 -4.44
N VAL A 67 -5.45 -5.41 -4.20
CA VAL A 67 -4.16 -5.98 -4.59
C VAL A 67 -3.30 -6.14 -3.33
N LEU A 68 -2.84 -7.37 -3.10
CA LEU A 68 -1.85 -7.66 -2.07
C LEU A 68 -0.49 -7.82 -2.75
N VAL A 69 0.52 -7.15 -2.23
CA VAL A 69 1.90 -7.31 -2.68
C VAL A 69 2.63 -8.19 -1.70
N GLN A 70 3.39 -9.14 -2.19
CA GLN A 70 4.13 -10.11 -1.38
C GLN A 70 5.59 -10.17 -1.83
N HIS A 71 6.51 -9.91 -0.90
CA HIS A 71 7.94 -9.95 -1.16
C HIS A 71 8.47 -11.38 -1.15
N ASP A 72 9.21 -11.74 -2.19
CA ASP A 72 9.89 -13.03 -2.35
C ASP A 72 11.35 -12.90 -1.95
N GLY A 73 11.65 -13.28 -0.72
CA GLY A 73 13.02 -13.34 -0.24
C GLY A 73 13.78 -14.57 -0.74
N ASP A 74 15.08 -14.42 -0.92
CA ASP A 74 15.98 -15.53 -1.23
C ASP A 74 16.16 -16.50 -0.05
N SER A 75 16.79 -17.64 -0.30
CA SER A 75 17.10 -18.63 0.73
C SER A 75 17.89 -18.01 1.90
N GLY A 76 17.45 -18.26 3.13
CA GLY A 76 18.04 -17.65 4.33
C GLY A 76 17.50 -16.29 4.72
N HIS A 77 16.71 -15.64 3.86
CA HIS A 77 16.00 -14.42 4.24
C HIS A 77 14.82 -14.75 5.14
N ARG A 78 14.45 -13.82 6.07
CA ARG A 78 13.28 -14.01 6.96
C ARG A 78 11.96 -14.19 6.20
N LEU A 79 11.89 -13.66 4.97
CA LEU A 79 10.78 -13.85 4.03
C LEU A 79 11.17 -14.80 2.88
N ALA A 80 11.97 -15.83 3.16
CA ALA A 80 12.33 -16.81 2.14
C ALA A 80 11.07 -17.47 1.60
N THR A 81 10.93 -17.48 0.27
CA THR A 81 9.75 -17.98 -0.43
C THR A 81 9.33 -19.38 0.05
N GLY A 82 8.05 -19.55 0.35
CA GLY A 82 7.46 -20.83 0.80
C GLY A 82 7.63 -21.13 2.29
N THR A 83 8.28 -20.26 3.07
CA THR A 83 8.40 -20.43 4.53
C THR A 83 7.18 -19.86 5.27
N PRO A 84 6.92 -20.26 6.52
CA PRO A 84 5.87 -19.66 7.34
C PRO A 84 6.04 -18.13 7.51
N GLY A 85 7.29 -17.62 7.58
CA GLY A 85 7.58 -16.20 7.70
C GLY A 85 7.25 -15.39 6.43
N TRP A 86 7.31 -16.04 5.27
CA TRP A 86 6.94 -15.45 3.99
C TRP A 86 5.43 -15.35 3.79
N ALA A 87 4.63 -16.21 4.39
CA ALA A 87 3.18 -16.18 4.21
C ALA A 87 2.60 -14.82 4.61
N LEU A 88 1.58 -14.38 3.89
CA LEU A 88 0.77 -13.21 4.29
C LEU A 88 0.10 -13.50 5.63
N ARG A 89 -0.15 -12.43 6.41
CA ARG A 89 -0.92 -12.53 7.64
C ARG A 89 -2.33 -13.04 7.34
N ASP A 90 -2.83 -13.96 8.15
CA ASP A 90 -4.14 -14.61 7.96
C ASP A 90 -5.30 -13.59 7.96
N GLU A 91 -5.17 -12.50 8.74
CA GLU A 91 -6.19 -11.46 8.86
C GLU A 91 -6.47 -10.73 7.54
N ILE A 92 -5.45 -10.66 6.66
CA ILE A 92 -5.57 -10.04 5.34
C ILE A 92 -5.50 -11.06 4.20
N ALA A 93 -5.67 -12.34 4.49
CA ALA A 93 -5.60 -13.38 3.47
C ALA A 93 -6.48 -13.06 2.25
N PRO A 94 -5.94 -13.24 1.01
CA PRO A 94 -6.66 -12.91 -0.20
C PRO A 94 -7.86 -13.85 -0.38
N ARG A 95 -8.95 -13.31 -0.97
CA ARG A 95 -10.08 -14.10 -1.48
C ARG A 95 -9.90 -14.37 -2.98
N GLN A 96 -10.71 -15.29 -3.53
CA GLN A 96 -10.57 -15.81 -4.91
C GLN A 96 -10.48 -14.72 -6.01
N ALA A 97 -11.11 -13.54 -5.81
CA ALA A 97 -11.09 -12.44 -6.77
C ALA A 97 -9.98 -11.41 -6.54
N GLU A 98 -9.20 -11.56 -5.48
CA GLU A 98 -8.16 -10.61 -5.10
C GLU A 98 -6.81 -11.00 -5.72
N VAL A 99 -6.06 -10.01 -6.16
CA VAL A 99 -4.78 -10.21 -6.85
C VAL A 99 -3.65 -10.25 -5.84
N VAL A 100 -2.74 -11.22 -5.99
CA VAL A 100 -1.47 -11.24 -5.27
C VAL A 100 -0.35 -11.00 -6.28
N VAL A 101 0.37 -9.89 -6.13
CA VAL A 101 1.54 -9.53 -6.93
C VAL A 101 2.79 -9.92 -6.18
N ARG A 102 3.69 -10.67 -6.82
CA ARG A 102 4.96 -11.12 -6.23
C ARG A 102 6.09 -10.20 -6.68
N LYS A 103 6.95 -9.78 -5.75
CA LYS A 103 8.09 -8.92 -6.06
C LYS A 103 9.37 -9.32 -5.35
N LYS A 104 10.50 -8.86 -5.86
CA LYS A 104 11.84 -9.01 -5.26
C LYS A 104 12.52 -7.67 -4.95
N SER A 105 11.89 -6.56 -5.31
CA SER A 105 12.38 -5.20 -5.12
C SER A 105 11.55 -4.46 -4.06
N ALA A 106 12.04 -3.30 -3.58
CA ALA A 106 11.25 -2.38 -2.76
C ALA A 106 10.09 -1.77 -3.58
N ASP A 107 10.34 -1.43 -4.85
CA ASP A 107 9.31 -0.94 -5.76
C ASP A 107 8.35 -2.07 -6.15
N SER A 108 7.06 -1.91 -5.88
CA SER A 108 6.04 -2.90 -6.22
C SER A 108 5.72 -2.96 -7.71
N PHE A 109 6.13 -1.96 -8.48
CA PHE A 109 5.95 -1.93 -9.95
C PHE A 109 7.16 -2.51 -10.70
N PHE A 110 8.34 -2.58 -10.04
CA PHE A 110 9.56 -3.00 -10.71
C PHE A 110 9.57 -4.51 -10.97
N GLU A 111 9.63 -4.89 -12.25
CA GLU A 111 9.63 -6.28 -12.72
C GLU A 111 8.44 -7.11 -12.21
N THR A 112 7.25 -6.48 -12.13
CA THR A 112 5.98 -7.11 -11.74
C THR A 112 4.88 -6.80 -12.75
N ASP A 113 3.76 -7.50 -12.64
CA ASP A 113 2.55 -7.26 -13.43
C ASP A 113 1.57 -6.26 -12.76
N LEU A 114 1.99 -5.54 -11.69
CA LEU A 114 1.12 -4.64 -10.94
C LEU A 114 0.45 -3.58 -11.82
N ALA A 115 1.21 -2.90 -12.68
CA ALA A 115 0.67 -1.86 -13.56
C ALA A 115 -0.38 -2.41 -14.53
N GLU A 116 -0.14 -3.61 -15.09
CA GLU A 116 -1.08 -4.31 -15.97
C GLU A 116 -2.38 -4.64 -15.23
N ARG A 117 -2.28 -5.24 -14.02
CA ARG A 117 -3.43 -5.58 -13.18
C ARG A 117 -4.28 -4.39 -12.77
N LEU A 118 -3.64 -3.25 -12.50
CA LEU A 118 -4.35 -2.00 -12.20
C LEU A 118 -5.01 -1.43 -13.46
N GLY A 119 -4.31 -1.46 -14.60
CA GLY A 119 -4.82 -1.01 -15.90
C GLY A 119 -6.05 -1.79 -16.36
N GLU A 120 -6.05 -3.13 -16.21
CA GLU A 120 -7.21 -4.00 -16.52
C GLU A 120 -8.49 -3.60 -15.77
N ARG A 121 -8.35 -2.88 -14.65
CA ARG A 121 -9.45 -2.42 -13.79
C ARG A 121 -9.69 -0.92 -13.85
N SER A 122 -9.01 -0.24 -14.80
CA SER A 122 -9.08 1.22 -14.98
C SER A 122 -8.82 1.99 -13.68
N VAL A 123 -7.92 1.47 -12.82
CA VAL A 123 -7.56 2.13 -11.56
C VAL A 123 -6.79 3.40 -11.85
N THR A 124 -7.18 4.49 -11.20
CA THR A 124 -6.52 5.80 -11.28
C THR A 124 -6.03 6.30 -9.92
N HIS A 125 -6.51 5.71 -8.83
CA HIS A 125 -6.19 6.11 -7.48
C HIS A 125 -5.86 4.88 -6.60
N LEU A 126 -4.74 4.95 -5.87
CA LEU A 126 -4.30 3.88 -4.98
C LEU A 126 -4.47 4.30 -3.52
N VAL A 127 -5.14 3.48 -2.73
CA VAL A 127 -5.17 3.58 -1.26
C VAL A 127 -4.13 2.60 -0.73
N VAL A 128 -3.04 3.11 -0.15
CA VAL A 128 -1.82 2.34 0.12
C VAL A 128 -1.56 2.19 1.61
N GLY A 129 -1.25 0.96 2.03
CA GLY A 129 -0.76 0.65 3.36
C GLY A 129 0.15 -0.59 3.37
N GLY A 130 0.72 -0.90 4.53
CA GLY A 130 1.57 -2.10 4.69
C GLY A 130 2.95 -1.84 5.28
N CYS A 131 3.95 -2.60 4.85
CA CYS A 131 5.31 -2.63 5.38
C CYS A 131 6.36 -2.57 4.25
N MET A 132 7.55 -2.03 4.51
CA MET A 132 7.94 -1.19 5.63
C MET A 132 7.90 0.25 5.20
N SER A 133 7.52 1.17 6.08
CA SER A 133 7.28 2.60 5.78
C SER A 133 8.35 3.23 4.90
N GLN A 134 9.63 3.18 5.31
CA GLN A 134 10.76 3.82 4.61
C GLN A 134 11.33 3.01 3.45
N PHE A 135 10.79 1.83 3.16
CA PHE A 135 11.27 0.98 2.06
C PHE A 135 10.15 0.74 1.03
N CYS A 136 9.46 -0.37 1.12
CA CYS A 136 8.50 -0.78 0.10
C CYS A 136 7.31 0.17 -0.02
N VAL A 137 6.84 0.75 1.09
CA VAL A 137 5.73 1.71 1.08
C VAL A 137 6.17 3.01 0.41
N ASP A 138 7.21 3.69 0.92
CA ASP A 138 7.71 4.96 0.37
C ASP A 138 8.07 4.82 -1.12
N THR A 139 8.85 3.79 -1.47
CA THR A 139 9.30 3.56 -2.84
C THR A 139 8.11 3.35 -3.80
N THR A 140 7.12 2.54 -3.38
CA THR A 140 5.96 2.26 -4.22
C THR A 140 5.04 3.47 -4.35
N VAL A 141 4.83 4.26 -3.29
CA VAL A 141 4.05 5.51 -3.32
C VAL A 141 4.64 6.50 -4.31
N ARG A 142 5.94 6.79 -4.21
CA ARG A 142 6.62 7.70 -5.14
C ARG A 142 6.58 7.20 -6.58
N ARG A 143 6.75 5.90 -6.76
CA ARG A 143 6.66 5.28 -8.10
C ARG A 143 5.25 5.38 -8.67
N ALA A 144 4.21 5.13 -7.87
CA ALA A 144 2.82 5.23 -8.29
C ALA A 144 2.48 6.63 -8.81
N VAL A 145 2.85 7.68 -8.07
CA VAL A 145 2.65 9.07 -8.49
C VAL A 145 3.40 9.39 -9.80
N SER A 146 4.65 8.90 -9.93
CA SER A 146 5.44 9.05 -11.17
C SER A 146 4.83 8.32 -12.37
N LEU A 147 3.99 7.30 -12.13
CA LEU A 147 3.23 6.58 -13.16
C LEU A 147 1.85 7.19 -13.43
N GLY A 148 1.48 8.26 -12.71
CA GLY A 148 0.23 8.99 -12.90
C GLY A 148 -0.94 8.53 -12.03
N TYR A 149 -0.71 7.69 -11.03
CA TYR A 149 -1.73 7.35 -10.04
C TYR A 149 -1.79 8.40 -8.93
N ASP A 150 -2.99 8.89 -8.60
CA ASP A 150 -3.19 9.55 -7.32
C ASP A 150 -3.04 8.52 -6.19
N VAL A 151 -2.53 8.96 -5.04
CA VAL A 151 -2.29 8.06 -3.91
C VAL A 151 -2.88 8.64 -2.63
N THR A 152 -3.66 7.83 -1.91
CA THR A 152 -3.94 8.05 -0.49
C THR A 152 -3.06 7.10 0.33
N LEU A 153 -2.05 7.61 1.01
CA LEU A 153 -1.30 6.82 1.99
C LEU A 153 -2.10 6.80 3.31
N ILE A 154 -2.36 5.60 3.82
CA ILE A 154 -3.11 5.41 5.05
C ILE A 154 -2.20 5.74 6.23
N ALA A 155 -2.39 6.90 6.87
CA ALA A 155 -1.51 7.49 7.89
C ALA A 155 -1.15 6.54 9.04
N ASP A 156 -2.10 5.71 9.46
CA ASP A 156 -2.00 4.71 10.52
C ASP A 156 -2.12 3.26 9.98
N GLY A 157 -2.02 3.10 8.67
CA GLY A 157 -2.09 1.83 7.96
C GLY A 157 -0.75 1.35 7.40
N HIS A 158 0.37 1.98 7.76
CA HIS A 158 1.71 1.49 7.46
C HIS A 158 2.59 1.49 8.70
N THR A 159 3.59 0.60 8.73
CA THR A 159 4.49 0.46 9.88
C THR A 159 5.87 -0.06 9.49
N THR A 160 6.80 -0.06 10.45
CA THR A 160 8.18 -0.50 10.27
C THR A 160 8.81 -0.92 11.59
N GLY A 161 10.08 -1.28 11.58
CA GLY A 161 10.89 -1.50 12.76
C GLY A 161 11.72 -0.28 13.16
N ASP A 162 12.34 -0.35 14.33
CA ASP A 162 13.32 0.65 14.79
C ASP A 162 14.57 0.61 13.91
N THR A 163 15.28 1.73 13.87
CA THR A 163 16.63 1.85 13.32
C THR A 163 17.61 2.23 14.43
N ALA A 164 18.89 2.36 14.11
CA ALA A 164 19.88 2.84 15.07
C ALA A 164 19.63 4.29 15.52
N THR A 165 18.89 5.07 14.75
CA THR A 165 18.68 6.52 14.99
C THR A 165 17.23 6.82 15.36
N PHE A 166 16.25 6.15 14.75
CA PHE A 166 14.84 6.48 14.85
C PHE A 166 14.03 5.28 15.35
N THR A 167 13.03 5.56 16.16
CA THR A 167 11.96 4.62 16.51
C THR A 167 11.00 4.44 15.31
N PHE A 168 10.28 3.32 15.27
CA PHE A 168 9.29 3.07 14.23
C PHE A 168 8.24 4.18 14.13
N SER A 169 7.82 4.75 15.25
CA SER A 169 6.82 5.82 15.30
C SER A 169 7.33 7.15 14.71
N GLU A 170 8.60 7.48 14.95
CA GLU A 170 9.25 8.65 14.33
C GLU A 170 9.38 8.46 12.82
N ILE A 171 9.69 7.25 12.36
CA ILE A 171 9.78 6.93 10.93
C ILE A 171 8.41 7.07 10.26
N ILE A 172 7.34 6.55 10.89
CA ILE A 172 5.97 6.68 10.37
C ILE A 172 5.58 8.15 10.28
N ALA A 173 5.77 8.93 11.36
CA ALA A 173 5.44 10.36 11.38
C ALA A 173 6.20 11.13 10.30
N HIS A 174 7.51 10.88 10.16
CA HIS A 174 8.35 11.49 9.12
C HIS A 174 7.85 11.19 7.70
N HIS A 175 7.46 9.95 7.41
CA HIS A 175 6.97 9.58 6.07
C HIS A 175 5.59 10.17 5.78
N ASN A 176 4.70 10.23 6.77
CA ASN A 176 3.44 10.92 6.63
C ASN A 176 3.66 12.41 6.27
N GLU A 177 4.55 13.10 6.98
CA GLU A 177 4.86 14.50 6.71
C GLU A 177 5.55 14.71 5.36
N THR A 178 6.52 13.84 5.03
CA THR A 178 7.34 13.98 3.80
C THR A 178 6.56 13.65 2.53
N LEU A 179 5.59 12.72 2.62
CA LEU A 179 4.81 12.29 1.46
C LEU A 179 3.53 13.09 1.27
N ASP A 180 3.05 13.82 2.27
CA ASP A 180 1.86 14.65 2.13
C ASP A 180 2.10 15.77 1.10
N GLY A 181 1.28 15.81 0.05
CA GLY A 181 1.45 16.74 -1.06
C GLY A 181 2.60 16.42 -2.01
N PHE A 182 3.29 15.26 -1.86
CA PHE A 182 4.27 14.83 -2.86
C PHE A 182 3.58 14.61 -4.20
N ASP A 183 4.13 15.18 -5.28
CA ASP A 183 3.52 15.16 -6.60
C ASP A 183 4.51 14.74 -7.71
N ALA A 184 3.92 14.32 -8.85
CA ALA A 184 4.60 14.21 -10.14
C ALA A 184 3.60 14.57 -11.25
N GLY A 185 3.72 15.77 -11.77
CA GLY A 185 2.81 16.29 -12.78
C GLY A 185 1.43 16.61 -12.21
N LYS A 186 0.42 15.78 -12.50
CA LYS A 186 -0.95 15.98 -11.99
C LYS A 186 -1.28 15.07 -10.81
N ALA A 187 -0.60 13.95 -10.71
CA ALA A 187 -0.82 12.97 -9.65
C ALA A 187 -0.17 13.44 -8.35
N THR A 188 -0.82 13.19 -7.23
CA THR A 188 -0.37 13.63 -5.90
C THR A 188 -0.63 12.58 -4.83
N VAL A 189 0.07 12.73 -3.70
CA VAL A 189 -0.17 11.95 -2.49
C VAL A 189 -0.97 12.79 -1.49
N GLU A 190 -2.00 12.20 -0.91
CA GLU A 190 -2.63 12.70 0.31
C GLU A 190 -2.47 11.69 1.45
N ILE A 191 -2.44 12.20 2.67
CA ILE A 191 -2.33 11.38 3.89
C ILE A 191 -3.68 11.38 4.60
N ARG A 192 -4.25 10.20 4.85
CA ARG A 192 -5.54 10.04 5.55
C ARG A 192 -5.50 8.90 6.56
N PRO A 193 -6.05 9.08 7.76
CA PRO A 193 -6.21 7.96 8.69
C PRO A 193 -7.20 6.92 8.14
N ALA A 194 -7.02 5.64 8.51
CA ALA A 194 -7.84 4.53 8.05
C ALA A 194 -9.36 4.75 8.27
N ALA A 195 -9.72 5.46 9.34
CA ALA A 195 -11.11 5.77 9.67
C ALA A 195 -11.80 6.69 8.64
N GLU A 196 -11.03 7.53 7.93
CA GLU A 196 -11.52 8.49 6.95
C GLU A 196 -11.46 7.98 5.51
N ILE A 197 -10.92 6.78 5.29
CA ILE A 197 -10.80 6.19 3.95
C ILE A 197 -12.18 5.80 3.41
N ASP A 198 -12.49 6.34 2.24
CA ASP A 198 -13.60 5.95 1.38
C ASP A 198 -13.07 5.23 0.14
N LEU A 199 -13.62 4.03 -0.13
CA LEU A 199 -13.26 3.16 -1.25
C LEU A 199 -14.41 3.02 -2.27
N SER A 200 -15.46 3.81 -2.11
CA SER A 200 -16.55 3.89 -3.08
C SER A 200 -16.16 4.70 -4.31
#